data_246d691a54d582f9c71f38064ea2d541
#
_entry.id   246d691a54d582f9c71f38064ea2d541
#
_cell.length_a   1.000
_cell.length_b   1.000
_cell.length_c   1.000
_cell.angle_alpha   90.00
_cell.angle_beta   90.00
_cell.angle_gamma   90.00
#
_symmetry.space_group_name_H-M   'P 1'
#
loop_
_entity.id
_entity.type
_entity.pdbx_description
1 polymer ?
#
loop_
_entity_poly.entity_id
_entity_poly.type
_entity_poly.pdbx_seq_one_letter_code
_entity_poly.pdbx_strand_id
1 'polypeptide(L)'
;MQVNNSEKSRGILGRSTEIPGGAQEQAGSNAGKSAANPYDFIPDIDFAPETAETILGRLEDTYEGELEKLTGQSEKLPVASREKIILNTIAFELAAISQLFADRAKMNLPKYSRGNYLEVLASFWGLSRREATPAVGVAEFTLSAVREEDIFIPKGTRVSPGEKLFFATDEDLIIRSPATSGRVGITCQQAGSIGNGYAKGRINIIVDPIAYVATVKNVEKTQGGADVENDESLRTRIFYAPKGYSVAGPKDSYEFWVREFSQAVEGVGVTSPSAGKVDICLTLTGGEIPEGSYIERLKEYLEDKRPLTDELTIHAPKVVQFDLDITYYINRSDANREIETKAAAEAAVQQYLAWQESTIGRDLNPDKLVALVIGAGAKRIEVTKPQKQIISAGEIFKRRNVQIRYGGLEDD
;
A
#
# COMPACT_ATOMS: atom_id res chain seq x y z
N MET A 1 -29.68 61.32 47.48
CA MET A 1 -28.41 61.78 48.06
C MET A 1 -27.29 61.20 47.30
N GLN A 2 -26.58 62.06 46.62
CA GLN A 2 -25.33 61.80 45.93
C GLN A 2 -24.29 61.22 46.87
N VAL A 3 -23.39 60.43 46.43
CA VAL A 3 -21.93 60.63 46.47
C VAL A 3 -21.24 59.75 45.52
N ASN A 4 -20.59 60.40 44.56
CA ASN A 4 -19.51 59.95 43.69
C ASN A 4 -18.31 59.42 44.49
N ASN A 5 -17.63 58.42 44.03
CA ASN A 5 -16.19 58.41 44.05
C ASN A 5 -15.61 57.53 42.97
N SER A 6 -14.99 58.23 42.05
CA SER A 6 -14.05 57.75 41.06
C SER A 6 -12.71 57.41 41.70
N GLU A 7 -11.99 56.62 41.03
CA GLU A 7 -10.53 56.60 40.73
C GLU A 7 -9.74 55.38 41.14
N LYS A 8 -9.11 54.88 40.04
CA LYS A 8 -7.78 54.26 39.94
C LYS A 8 -7.60 52.78 40.25
N SER A 9 -7.59 52.03 39.22
CA SER A 9 -6.55 50.99 39.06
C SER A 9 -6.16 50.88 37.58
N ARG A 10 -5.01 51.44 37.26
CA ARG A 10 -4.23 51.20 36.05
C ARG A 10 -3.81 49.73 36.04
N GLY A 11 -4.15 48.91 35.07
CA GLY A 11 -3.35 48.71 33.86
C GLY A 11 -2.34 47.59 34.05
N ILE A 12 -2.73 46.35 33.71
CA ILE A 12 -1.77 45.37 33.19
C ILE A 12 -2.31 45.00 31.80
N LEU A 13 -1.69 45.62 30.82
CA LEU A 13 -1.87 45.29 29.40
C LEU A 13 -1.44 43.84 29.16
N GLY A 14 -2.41 43.01 28.87
CA GLY A 14 -2.18 41.72 28.28
C GLY A 14 -1.46 41.86 26.95
N ARG A 15 -0.32 41.22 26.83
CA ARG A 15 0.30 40.94 25.53
C ARG A 15 -0.64 40.00 24.77
N SER A 16 -1.28 40.52 23.75
CA SER A 16 -1.87 39.75 22.66
C SER A 16 -0.74 38.99 22.01
N THR A 17 -0.64 37.70 22.23
CA THR A 17 0.07 36.80 21.35
C THR A 17 -0.74 36.70 20.07
N GLU A 18 -0.28 37.39 19.05
CA GLU A 18 -0.73 37.15 17.68
C GLU A 18 -0.53 35.69 17.34
N ILE A 19 -1.61 34.97 17.15
CA ILE A 19 -1.64 33.68 16.50
C ILE A 19 -1.30 33.95 15.02
N PRO A 20 -0.23 33.39 14.46
CA PRO A 20 0.06 33.57 13.03
C PRO A 20 -1.13 33.05 12.23
N GLY A 21 -1.58 33.89 11.33
CA GLY A 21 -2.75 33.70 10.50
C GLY A 21 -2.81 32.36 9.80
N GLY A 22 -4.04 31.94 9.58
CA GLY A 22 -4.45 30.70 8.98
C GLY A 22 -3.66 30.36 7.73
N ALA A 23 -3.05 29.21 7.75
CA ALA A 23 -2.73 28.50 6.54
C ALA A 23 -4.04 28.25 5.81
N GLN A 24 -4.23 28.93 4.68
CA GLN A 24 -5.25 28.57 3.73
C GLN A 24 -5.01 27.09 3.39
N GLU A 25 -5.94 26.24 3.77
CA GLU A 25 -6.06 24.89 3.23
C GLU A 25 -6.17 25.02 1.70
N GLN A 26 -5.04 24.89 1.04
CA GLN A 26 -5.03 24.45 -0.33
C GLN A 26 -5.51 23.00 -0.30
N ALA A 27 -6.76 22.82 -0.64
CA ALA A 27 -7.31 21.53 -1.05
C ALA A 27 -6.61 21.11 -2.36
N GLY A 28 -5.31 20.79 -2.24
CA GLY A 28 -4.53 20.14 -3.25
C GLY A 28 -4.93 18.67 -3.27
N SER A 29 -5.51 18.24 -4.38
CA SER A 29 -5.86 16.87 -4.69
C SER A 29 -4.70 15.92 -4.35
N ASN A 30 -4.80 15.20 -3.24
CA ASN A 30 -3.90 14.11 -2.86
C ASN A 30 -4.22 12.81 -3.63
N ALA A 31 -4.59 12.93 -4.90
CA ALA A 31 -4.72 11.79 -5.80
C ALA A 31 -3.34 11.47 -6.37
N GLY A 32 -2.64 10.48 -5.82
CA GLY A 32 -1.47 9.92 -6.50
C GLY A 32 -0.19 9.78 -5.70
N LYS A 33 -0.25 9.56 -4.38
CA LYS A 33 0.90 8.99 -3.68
C LYS A 33 0.82 7.46 -3.80
N SER A 34 1.87 6.83 -4.37
CA SER A 34 2.25 5.43 -4.13
C SER A 34 2.01 5.11 -2.66
N ALA A 35 1.75 3.84 -2.31
CA ALA A 35 1.52 3.40 -0.93
C ALA A 35 2.67 3.82 0.02
N ALA A 36 2.80 5.11 0.24
CA ALA A 36 3.61 5.71 1.27
C ALA A 36 2.89 5.43 2.59
N ASN A 37 3.65 5.18 3.64
CA ASN A 37 3.09 5.01 4.98
C ASN A 37 2.13 6.18 5.25
N PRO A 38 0.85 5.92 5.54
CA PRO A 38 -0.15 6.97 5.71
C PRO A 38 0.15 7.93 6.86
N TYR A 39 1.14 7.59 7.70
CA TYR A 39 1.63 8.40 8.81
C TYR A 39 2.90 9.21 8.50
N ASP A 40 3.37 9.26 7.24
CA ASP A 40 4.60 10.00 6.88
C ASP A 40 4.50 11.52 7.11
N PHE A 41 3.28 12.06 7.22
CA PHE A 41 3.07 13.46 7.58
C PHE A 41 3.37 13.76 9.07
N ILE A 42 3.43 12.72 9.93
CA ILE A 42 3.78 12.87 11.33
C ILE A 42 5.31 12.93 11.44
N PRO A 43 5.89 13.96 12.10
CA PRO A 43 7.33 14.04 12.29
C PRO A 43 7.84 12.85 13.09
N ASP A 44 9.12 12.52 12.90
CA ASP A 44 9.77 11.49 13.69
C ASP A 44 9.97 11.97 15.12
N ILE A 45 9.73 11.06 16.07
CA ILE A 45 9.88 11.32 17.50
C ILE A 45 11.11 10.57 18.00
N ASP A 46 12.02 11.30 18.59
CA ASP A 46 13.15 10.74 19.33
C ASP A 46 12.76 10.63 20.80
N PHE A 47 12.65 9.40 21.30
CA PHE A 47 12.34 9.10 22.70
C PHE A 47 13.60 8.91 23.55
N ALA A 48 14.79 8.90 22.96
CA ALA A 48 16.08 8.74 23.66
C ALA A 48 17.14 9.67 23.03
N PRO A 49 16.99 11.01 23.22
CA PRO A 49 17.88 11.98 22.59
C PRO A 49 19.28 12.00 23.21
N GLU A 50 19.45 11.42 24.40
CA GLU A 50 20.76 11.37 25.08
C GLU A 50 21.64 10.27 24.47
N THR A 51 22.85 10.64 24.07
CA THR A 51 23.90 9.70 23.63
C THR A 51 24.70 9.17 24.83
N ALA A 52 25.48 8.10 24.62
CA ALA A 52 26.40 7.60 25.66
C ALA A 52 27.40 8.68 26.13
N GLU A 53 27.82 9.58 25.21
CA GLU A 53 28.72 10.69 25.54
C GLU A 53 28.05 11.73 26.45
N THR A 54 26.80 12.12 26.14
CA THR A 54 26.08 13.08 26.99
C THR A 54 25.78 12.51 28.37
N ILE A 55 25.42 11.22 28.43
CA ILE A 55 25.23 10.50 29.70
C ILE A 55 26.53 10.42 30.48
N LEU A 56 27.65 10.10 29.82
CA LEU A 56 28.97 10.06 30.46
C LEU A 56 29.35 11.42 31.06
N GLY A 57 29.21 12.51 30.28
CA GLY A 57 29.49 13.85 30.78
C GLY A 57 28.68 14.19 32.03
N ARG A 58 27.38 13.87 32.03
CA ARG A 58 26.53 14.07 33.21
C ARG A 58 26.93 13.21 34.41
N LEU A 59 27.38 11.97 34.18
CA LEU A 59 27.88 11.10 35.24
C LEU A 59 29.21 11.61 35.81
N GLU A 60 30.14 12.09 34.96
CA GLU A 60 31.40 12.70 35.37
C GLU A 60 31.16 13.94 36.21
N ASP A 61 30.33 14.88 35.73
CA ASP A 61 29.99 16.11 36.48
C ASP A 61 29.36 15.78 37.84
N THR A 62 28.48 14.78 37.89
CA THR A 62 27.86 14.34 39.15
C THR A 62 28.90 13.75 40.11
N TYR A 63 29.77 12.87 39.62
CA TYR A 63 30.78 12.24 40.42
C TYR A 63 31.82 13.25 40.97
N GLU A 64 32.30 14.15 40.10
CA GLU A 64 33.24 15.21 40.49
C GLU A 64 32.64 16.16 41.53
N GLY A 65 31.34 16.53 41.35
CA GLY A 65 30.60 17.37 42.31
C GLY A 65 30.39 16.71 43.70
N GLU A 66 30.13 15.39 43.72
CA GLU A 66 30.06 14.66 45.01
C GLU A 66 31.45 14.49 45.66
N LEU A 67 32.52 14.27 44.86
CA LEU A 67 33.87 14.20 45.35
C LEU A 67 34.31 15.53 45.97
N GLU A 68 34.01 16.65 45.33
CA GLU A 68 34.32 17.98 45.85
C GLU A 68 33.62 18.25 47.22
N LYS A 69 32.38 17.83 47.36
CA LYS A 69 31.64 17.95 48.64
C LYS A 69 32.28 17.14 49.76
N LEU A 70 32.84 15.96 49.43
CA LEU A 70 33.44 15.06 50.43
C LEU A 70 34.87 15.47 50.79
N THR A 71 35.66 15.92 49.82
CA THR A 71 37.09 16.19 49.96
C THR A 71 37.44 17.67 50.15
N GLY A 72 36.53 18.57 49.76
CA GLY A 72 36.76 20.02 49.72
C GLY A 72 37.69 20.45 48.58
N GLN A 73 38.01 19.55 47.62
CA GLN A 73 38.92 19.80 46.49
C GLN A 73 38.17 19.50 45.18
N SER A 74 38.23 20.43 44.26
CA SER A 74 37.67 20.24 42.90
C SER A 74 38.74 19.60 42.03
N GLU A 75 38.60 18.32 41.75
CA GLU A 75 39.49 17.53 40.88
C GLU A 75 38.72 16.97 39.68
N LYS A 76 39.32 17.14 38.51
CA LYS A 76 38.80 16.49 37.28
C LYS A 76 39.29 15.06 37.15
N LEU A 77 38.40 14.15 36.73
CA LEU A 77 38.74 12.76 36.52
C LEU A 77 39.78 12.61 35.39
N PRO A 78 40.95 11.98 35.66
CA PRO A 78 41.95 11.68 34.63
C PRO A 78 41.34 10.78 33.54
N VAL A 79 41.76 11.00 32.29
CA VAL A 79 41.22 10.28 31.11
C VAL A 79 41.33 8.76 31.22
N ALA A 80 42.37 8.25 31.87
CA ALA A 80 42.65 6.81 32.05
C ALA A 80 42.39 6.32 33.47
N SER A 81 41.62 7.04 34.29
CA SER A 81 41.29 6.59 35.64
C SER A 81 40.34 5.38 35.62
N ARG A 82 40.40 4.57 36.68
CA ARG A 82 39.47 3.43 36.85
C ARG A 82 38.03 3.88 36.96
N GLU A 83 37.80 4.99 37.64
CA GLU A 83 36.50 5.62 37.85
C GLU A 83 35.91 6.01 36.52
N LYS A 84 36.69 6.64 35.63
CA LYS A 84 36.20 7.00 34.28
C LYS A 84 35.84 5.78 33.42
N ILE A 85 36.60 4.68 33.52
CA ILE A 85 36.26 3.42 32.85
C ILE A 85 34.91 2.87 33.35
N ILE A 86 34.68 2.90 34.65
CA ILE A 86 33.41 2.46 35.27
C ILE A 86 32.26 3.33 34.80
N LEU A 87 32.41 4.66 34.87
CA LEU A 87 31.39 5.61 34.44
C LEU A 87 31.05 5.46 32.95
N ASN A 88 32.07 5.24 32.13
CA ASN A 88 31.88 4.99 30.71
C ASN A 88 31.09 3.70 30.46
N THR A 89 31.39 2.61 31.16
CA THR A 89 30.63 1.36 31.08
C THR A 89 29.18 1.58 31.48
N ILE A 90 28.93 2.29 32.59
CA ILE A 90 27.57 2.62 33.04
C ILE A 90 26.85 3.49 32.02
N ALA A 91 27.55 4.47 31.43
CA ALA A 91 26.94 5.33 30.39
C ALA A 91 26.47 4.54 29.15
N PHE A 92 27.29 3.58 28.69
CA PHE A 92 26.89 2.71 27.58
C PHE A 92 25.66 1.85 27.91
N GLU A 93 25.64 1.24 29.10
CA GLU A 93 24.47 0.43 29.52
C GLU A 93 23.21 1.28 29.68
N LEU A 94 23.31 2.49 30.25
CA LEU A 94 22.19 3.41 30.37
C LEU A 94 21.70 3.86 28.99
N ALA A 95 22.60 4.15 28.06
CA ALA A 95 22.23 4.49 26.69
C ALA A 95 21.52 3.33 25.99
N ALA A 96 22.01 2.10 26.14
CA ALA A 96 21.38 0.90 25.59
C ALA A 96 19.97 0.67 26.17
N ILE A 97 19.81 0.82 27.47
CA ILE A 97 18.51 0.74 28.15
C ILE A 97 17.57 1.83 27.64
N SER A 98 18.05 3.08 27.52
CA SER A 98 17.27 4.20 27.00
C SER A 98 16.77 3.95 25.58
N GLN A 99 17.64 3.40 24.70
CA GLN A 99 17.25 3.01 23.34
C GLN A 99 16.20 1.88 23.34
N LEU A 100 16.35 0.90 24.23
CA LEU A 100 15.33 -0.15 24.36
C LEU A 100 13.98 0.41 24.79
N PHE A 101 13.95 1.32 25.76
CA PHE A 101 12.71 2.01 26.15
C PHE A 101 12.12 2.84 25.01
N ALA A 102 12.98 3.55 24.25
CA ALA A 102 12.54 4.31 23.08
C ALA A 102 11.90 3.43 22.01
N ASP A 103 12.49 2.26 21.70
CA ASP A 103 11.90 1.29 20.78
C ASP A 103 10.53 0.79 21.30
N ARG A 104 10.42 0.46 22.58
CA ARG A 104 9.16 0.04 23.18
C ARG A 104 8.10 1.15 23.21
N ALA A 105 8.50 2.40 23.46
CA ALA A 105 7.61 3.55 23.38
C ALA A 105 7.08 3.75 21.95
N LYS A 106 7.94 3.62 20.94
CA LYS A 106 7.57 3.69 19.53
C LYS A 106 6.55 2.64 19.13
N MET A 107 6.59 1.42 19.73
CA MET A 107 5.62 0.36 19.43
C MET A 107 4.18 0.72 19.80
N ASN A 108 3.94 1.74 20.62
CA ASN A 108 2.59 2.22 20.93
C ASN A 108 2.03 3.19 19.88
N LEU A 109 2.83 3.55 18.87
CA LEU A 109 2.43 4.48 17.81
C LEU A 109 2.28 3.72 16.49
N PRO A 110 1.15 3.83 15.78
CA PRO A 110 0.93 3.12 14.51
C PRO A 110 2.04 3.35 13.47
N LYS A 111 2.65 4.54 13.46
CA LYS A 111 3.76 4.89 12.56
C LYS A 111 4.94 3.92 12.65
N TYR A 112 5.27 3.47 13.87
CA TYR A 112 6.48 2.66 14.14
C TYR A 112 6.17 1.22 14.56
N SER A 113 4.93 0.95 14.96
CA SER A 113 4.49 -0.35 15.48
C SER A 113 4.65 -1.47 14.45
N ARG A 114 4.98 -2.67 14.88
CA ARG A 114 5.21 -3.84 14.03
C ARG A 114 4.79 -5.14 14.72
N GLY A 115 4.49 -6.16 13.90
CA GLY A 115 4.11 -7.50 14.38
C GLY A 115 2.95 -7.44 15.37
N ASN A 116 3.05 -8.19 16.44
CA ASN A 116 2.00 -8.32 17.47
C ASN A 116 1.60 -6.98 18.12
N TYR A 117 2.52 -6.02 18.23
CA TYR A 117 2.18 -4.69 18.75
C TYR A 117 1.21 -3.95 17.82
N LEU A 118 1.44 -4.07 16.51
CA LEU A 118 0.55 -3.48 15.51
C LEU A 118 -0.83 -4.18 15.52
N GLU A 119 -0.87 -5.48 15.76
CA GLU A 119 -2.13 -6.23 15.90
C GLU A 119 -2.94 -5.78 17.13
N VAL A 120 -2.26 -5.49 18.25
CA VAL A 120 -2.93 -4.90 19.42
C VAL A 120 -3.53 -3.55 19.07
N LEU A 121 -2.80 -2.68 18.36
CA LEU A 121 -3.33 -1.39 17.92
C LEU A 121 -4.52 -1.56 16.95
N ALA A 122 -4.46 -2.54 16.06
CA ALA A 122 -5.56 -2.87 15.15
C ALA A 122 -6.83 -3.29 15.89
N SER A 123 -6.68 -4.06 17.00
CA SER A 123 -7.80 -4.55 17.78
C SER A 123 -8.65 -3.45 18.41
N PHE A 124 -8.09 -2.27 18.71
CA PHE A 124 -8.87 -1.10 19.18
C PHE A 124 -9.90 -0.60 18.16
N TRP A 125 -9.66 -0.93 16.88
CA TRP A 125 -10.55 -0.61 15.76
C TRP A 125 -11.36 -1.82 15.29
N GLY A 126 -11.36 -2.93 16.05
CA GLY A 126 -12.02 -4.16 15.66
C GLY A 126 -11.37 -4.84 14.43
N LEU A 127 -10.13 -4.48 14.09
CA LEU A 127 -9.39 -5.07 12.99
C LEU A 127 -8.49 -6.21 13.49
N SER A 128 -8.32 -7.22 12.64
CA SER A 128 -7.31 -8.28 12.78
C SER A 128 -6.49 -8.36 11.49
N ARG A 129 -5.29 -8.93 11.58
CA ARG A 129 -4.49 -9.24 10.39
C ARG A 129 -5.26 -10.24 9.53
N ARG A 130 -5.30 -10.00 8.23
CA ARG A 130 -5.98 -10.86 7.27
C ARG A 130 -5.13 -12.07 6.95
N GLU A 131 -5.77 -13.21 6.96
CA GLU A 131 -5.19 -14.45 6.48
C GLU A 131 -5.05 -14.42 4.95
N ALA A 132 -4.23 -15.34 4.42
CA ALA A 132 -4.13 -15.53 2.99
C ALA A 132 -5.47 -15.92 2.38
N THR A 133 -5.83 -15.31 1.27
CA THR A 133 -7.06 -15.61 0.51
C THR A 133 -6.75 -16.33 -0.79
N PRO A 134 -7.55 -17.32 -1.21
CA PRO A 134 -7.33 -18.03 -2.47
C PRO A 134 -7.76 -17.19 -3.67
N ALA A 135 -7.15 -17.47 -4.82
CA ALA A 135 -7.56 -16.93 -6.10
C ALA A 135 -8.87 -17.56 -6.58
N VAL A 136 -9.67 -16.78 -7.27
CA VAL A 136 -10.97 -17.19 -7.83
C VAL A 136 -11.01 -17.00 -9.33
N GLY A 137 -11.94 -17.67 -9.98
CA GLY A 137 -12.20 -17.56 -11.41
C GLY A 137 -13.53 -18.23 -11.78
N VAL A 138 -13.82 -18.27 -13.07
CA VAL A 138 -15.00 -18.97 -13.60
C VAL A 138 -14.54 -20.01 -14.61
N ALA A 139 -14.98 -21.25 -14.44
CA ALA A 139 -14.75 -22.37 -15.36
C ALA A 139 -16.01 -22.68 -16.19
N GLU A 140 -15.80 -22.98 -17.45
CA GLU A 140 -16.80 -23.50 -18.38
C GLU A 140 -16.50 -24.97 -18.65
N PHE A 141 -17.42 -25.83 -18.28
CA PHE A 141 -17.40 -27.26 -18.59
C PHE A 141 -18.18 -27.50 -19.88
N THR A 142 -17.64 -28.34 -20.79
CA THR A 142 -18.27 -28.63 -22.07
C THR A 142 -18.45 -30.15 -22.20
N LEU A 143 -19.66 -30.57 -22.60
CA LEU A 143 -20.03 -31.94 -22.83
C LEU A 143 -19.47 -32.45 -24.18
N SER A 144 -19.29 -33.77 -24.28
CA SER A 144 -18.85 -34.44 -25.52
C SER A 144 -19.92 -34.41 -26.63
N ALA A 145 -21.21 -34.33 -26.26
CA ALA A 145 -22.35 -34.23 -27.17
C ALA A 145 -23.60 -33.70 -26.43
N VAL A 146 -24.61 -33.28 -27.16
CA VAL A 146 -25.95 -32.96 -26.62
C VAL A 146 -26.49 -34.22 -25.94
N ARG A 147 -27.07 -34.06 -24.76
CA ARG A 147 -27.68 -35.13 -23.96
C ARG A 147 -29.17 -34.84 -23.80
N GLU A 148 -29.95 -35.92 -23.59
CA GLU A 148 -31.40 -35.84 -23.28
C GLU A 148 -31.59 -35.65 -21.75
N GLU A 149 -30.60 -36.08 -20.96
CA GLU A 149 -30.59 -35.97 -19.51
C GLU A 149 -29.66 -34.84 -19.03
N ASP A 150 -30.01 -34.22 -17.92
CA ASP A 150 -29.19 -33.20 -17.25
C ASP A 150 -27.89 -33.84 -16.75
N ILE A 151 -26.77 -33.14 -16.91
CA ILE A 151 -25.47 -33.58 -16.41
C ILE A 151 -25.12 -32.80 -15.14
N PHE A 152 -24.83 -33.53 -14.07
CA PHE A 152 -24.49 -32.99 -12.76
C PHE A 152 -22.98 -32.97 -12.54
N ILE A 153 -22.45 -31.82 -12.19
CA ILE A 153 -21.04 -31.59 -11.81
C ILE A 153 -21.07 -31.13 -10.36
N PRO A 154 -20.57 -31.95 -9.41
CA PRO A 154 -20.67 -31.63 -7.98
C PRO A 154 -19.73 -30.49 -7.60
N LYS A 155 -20.12 -29.74 -6.58
CA LYS A 155 -19.24 -28.83 -5.84
C LYS A 155 -17.97 -29.58 -5.41
N GLY A 156 -16.82 -28.87 -5.47
CA GLY A 156 -15.53 -29.44 -5.12
C GLY A 156 -14.86 -30.23 -6.24
N THR A 157 -15.47 -30.32 -7.45
CA THR A 157 -14.83 -30.90 -8.63
C THR A 157 -13.55 -30.15 -8.95
N ARG A 158 -12.43 -30.88 -8.99
CA ARG A 158 -11.10 -30.27 -9.19
C ARG A 158 -10.74 -30.13 -10.63
N VAL A 159 -10.19 -28.97 -10.95
CA VAL A 159 -9.60 -28.61 -12.25
C VAL A 159 -8.21 -28.03 -12.03
N SER A 160 -7.33 -28.11 -13.04
CA SER A 160 -5.94 -27.72 -12.89
C SER A 160 -5.39 -27.02 -14.15
N PRO A 161 -4.48 -26.04 -13.98
CA PRO A 161 -3.64 -25.54 -15.08
C PRO A 161 -2.41 -26.42 -15.33
N GLY A 162 -2.19 -27.48 -14.52
CA GLY A 162 -0.95 -28.21 -14.37
C GLY A 162 -0.21 -27.82 -13.09
N GLU A 163 1.10 -28.11 -13.00
CA GLU A 163 2.02 -27.62 -11.94
C GLU A 163 1.61 -27.98 -10.49
N LYS A 164 0.80 -29.02 -10.29
CA LYS A 164 0.27 -29.44 -8.99
C LYS A 164 -0.60 -28.37 -8.28
N LEU A 165 -1.12 -27.40 -8.99
CA LEU A 165 -2.07 -26.44 -8.48
C LEU A 165 -3.49 -26.85 -8.88
N PHE A 166 -4.42 -26.75 -7.93
CA PHE A 166 -5.80 -27.21 -8.11
C PHE A 166 -6.77 -26.08 -7.78
N PHE A 167 -7.85 -26.01 -8.58
CA PHE A 167 -9.04 -25.22 -8.33
C PHE A 167 -10.21 -26.17 -8.14
N ALA A 168 -11.16 -25.81 -7.30
CA ALA A 168 -12.36 -26.60 -7.08
C ALA A 168 -13.60 -25.76 -7.39
N THR A 169 -14.66 -26.40 -7.90
CA THR A 169 -15.95 -25.72 -8.13
C THR A 169 -16.57 -25.26 -6.81
N ASP A 170 -17.08 -24.05 -6.78
CA ASP A 170 -17.63 -23.40 -5.58
C ASP A 170 -19.04 -23.91 -5.24
N GLU A 171 -19.77 -24.41 -6.24
CA GLU A 171 -21.13 -24.89 -6.13
C GLU A 171 -21.41 -26.05 -7.09
N ASP A 172 -22.56 -26.69 -6.95
CA ASP A 172 -23.03 -27.72 -7.87
C ASP A 172 -23.46 -27.07 -9.20
N LEU A 173 -22.99 -27.63 -10.33
CA LEU A 173 -23.39 -27.19 -11.66
C LEU A 173 -24.25 -28.23 -12.34
N ILE A 174 -25.44 -27.83 -12.79
CA ILE A 174 -26.31 -28.68 -13.60
C ILE A 174 -26.34 -28.14 -15.04
N ILE A 175 -25.81 -28.90 -15.98
CA ILE A 175 -25.90 -28.61 -17.41
C ILE A 175 -27.21 -29.24 -17.92
N ARG A 176 -28.24 -28.41 -18.08
CA ARG A 176 -29.58 -28.87 -18.49
C ARG A 176 -29.67 -29.14 -19.97
N SER A 177 -30.34 -30.22 -20.35
CA SER A 177 -30.69 -30.52 -21.73
C SER A 177 -31.48 -29.35 -22.40
N PRO A 178 -31.16 -28.98 -23.65
CA PRO A 178 -30.16 -29.51 -24.57
C PRO A 178 -28.81 -28.77 -24.56
N ALA A 179 -28.50 -28.02 -23.51
CA ALA A 179 -27.26 -27.29 -23.44
C ALA A 179 -26.02 -28.25 -23.42
N THR A 180 -24.95 -27.82 -24.05
CA THR A 180 -23.67 -28.57 -24.10
C THR A 180 -22.58 -27.98 -23.24
N SER A 181 -22.83 -26.84 -22.57
CA SER A 181 -21.86 -26.23 -21.65
C SER A 181 -22.54 -25.56 -20.48
N GLY A 182 -21.82 -25.42 -19.39
CA GLY A 182 -22.23 -24.69 -18.21
C GLY A 182 -21.06 -24.00 -17.54
N ARG A 183 -21.32 -22.93 -16.80
CA ARG A 183 -20.30 -22.14 -16.09
C ARG A 183 -20.53 -22.21 -14.59
N VAL A 184 -19.42 -22.25 -13.85
CA VAL A 184 -19.42 -22.26 -12.38
C VAL A 184 -18.21 -21.55 -11.86
N GLY A 185 -18.33 -20.92 -10.69
CA GLY A 185 -17.20 -20.34 -9.96
C GLY A 185 -16.21 -21.41 -9.53
N ILE A 186 -14.93 -21.08 -9.59
CA ILE A 186 -13.86 -21.95 -9.10
C ILE A 186 -12.94 -21.18 -8.17
N THR A 187 -12.51 -21.84 -7.10
CA THR A 187 -11.59 -21.29 -6.11
C THR A 187 -10.32 -22.16 -6.03
N CYS A 188 -9.17 -21.51 -5.96
CA CYS A 188 -7.89 -22.18 -5.77
C CYS A 188 -7.86 -22.88 -4.40
N GLN A 189 -7.41 -24.13 -4.35
CA GLN A 189 -7.32 -24.86 -3.08
C GLN A 189 -6.15 -24.40 -2.20
N GLN A 190 -5.20 -23.70 -2.77
CA GLN A 190 -4.10 -23.09 -2.06
C GLN A 190 -4.34 -21.58 -1.92
N ALA A 191 -4.40 -21.13 -0.67
CA ALA A 191 -4.49 -19.70 -0.38
C ALA A 191 -3.18 -18.97 -0.73
N GLY A 192 -3.28 -17.70 -1.05
CA GLY A 192 -2.17 -16.85 -1.46
C GLY A 192 -2.27 -16.40 -2.92
N SER A 193 -1.29 -15.64 -3.34
CA SER A 193 -1.20 -15.06 -4.67
C SER A 193 -0.88 -16.09 -5.79
N ILE A 194 -0.48 -17.32 -5.42
CA ILE A 194 -0.02 -18.36 -6.35
C ILE A 194 -1.08 -18.76 -7.41
N GLY A 195 -2.37 -18.69 -7.03
CA GLY A 195 -3.47 -19.00 -7.93
C GLY A 195 -3.84 -17.87 -8.90
N ASN A 196 -3.23 -16.70 -8.80
CA ASN A 196 -3.54 -15.55 -9.64
C ASN A 196 -2.89 -15.67 -11.01
N GLY A 197 -3.47 -14.97 -11.99
CA GLY A 197 -2.81 -14.71 -13.26
C GLY A 197 -2.96 -15.78 -14.32
N TYR A 198 -3.70 -16.87 -14.08
CA TYR A 198 -3.96 -17.86 -15.10
C TYR A 198 -4.90 -17.31 -16.17
N ALA A 199 -4.35 -16.98 -17.32
CA ALA A 199 -5.10 -16.43 -18.44
C ALA A 199 -6.22 -17.37 -18.91
N LYS A 200 -7.22 -16.83 -19.58
CA LYS A 200 -8.35 -17.57 -20.16
C LYS A 200 -7.87 -18.82 -20.92
N GLY A 201 -8.46 -19.98 -20.61
CA GLY A 201 -8.16 -21.28 -21.23
C GLY A 201 -6.93 -21.99 -20.66
N ARG A 202 -6.23 -21.46 -19.66
CA ARG A 202 -5.06 -22.09 -19.04
C ARG A 202 -5.42 -23.19 -18.04
N ILE A 203 -6.56 -23.10 -17.37
CA ILE A 203 -7.10 -24.13 -16.50
C ILE A 203 -7.92 -25.07 -17.40
N ASN A 204 -7.33 -26.14 -17.86
CA ASN A 204 -7.90 -27.01 -18.91
C ASN A 204 -7.82 -28.50 -18.60
N ILE A 205 -7.37 -28.88 -17.40
CA ILE A 205 -7.26 -30.26 -16.97
C ILE A 205 -8.38 -30.56 -15.97
N ILE A 206 -9.20 -31.57 -16.27
CA ILE A 206 -10.17 -32.13 -15.34
C ILE A 206 -9.43 -33.16 -14.48
N VAL A 207 -9.32 -32.89 -13.18
CA VAL A 207 -8.62 -33.78 -12.23
C VAL A 207 -9.55 -34.92 -11.79
N ASP A 208 -10.82 -34.59 -11.56
CA ASP A 208 -11.87 -35.54 -11.18
C ASP A 208 -12.78 -35.79 -12.42
N PRO A 209 -12.52 -36.86 -13.22
CA PRO A 209 -13.29 -37.10 -14.44
C PRO A 209 -14.77 -37.32 -14.13
N ILE A 210 -15.63 -36.64 -14.91
CA ILE A 210 -17.08 -36.76 -14.83
C ILE A 210 -17.60 -37.34 -16.14
N ALA A 211 -18.52 -38.29 -16.06
CA ALA A 211 -19.11 -38.88 -17.26
C ALA A 211 -19.71 -37.80 -18.18
N TYR A 212 -19.42 -37.93 -19.49
CA TYR A 212 -19.90 -37.04 -20.54
C TYR A 212 -19.32 -35.64 -20.58
N VAL A 213 -18.49 -35.22 -19.60
CA VAL A 213 -17.76 -33.96 -19.64
C VAL A 213 -16.47 -34.18 -20.44
N ALA A 214 -16.31 -33.48 -21.55
CA ALA A 214 -15.18 -33.61 -22.45
C ALA A 214 -14.03 -32.68 -22.10
N THR A 215 -14.35 -31.41 -21.83
CA THR A 215 -13.33 -30.37 -21.59
C THR A 215 -13.77 -29.38 -20.50
N VAL A 216 -12.78 -28.74 -19.90
CA VAL A 216 -12.93 -27.58 -19.05
C VAL A 216 -12.00 -26.46 -19.51
N LYS A 217 -12.39 -25.24 -19.33
CA LYS A 217 -11.52 -24.06 -19.48
C LYS A 217 -11.96 -22.94 -18.58
N ASN A 218 -11.04 -22.17 -18.02
CA ASN A 218 -11.42 -20.92 -17.38
C ASN A 218 -11.78 -19.88 -18.45
N VAL A 219 -12.84 -19.12 -18.22
CA VAL A 219 -13.35 -18.11 -19.16
C VAL A 219 -12.85 -16.72 -18.85
N GLU A 220 -12.31 -16.51 -17.67
CA GLU A 220 -11.71 -15.28 -17.18
C GLU A 220 -10.32 -15.58 -16.62
N LYS A 221 -9.49 -14.55 -16.45
CA LYS A 221 -8.23 -14.64 -15.74
C LYS A 221 -8.49 -14.84 -14.23
N THR A 222 -7.73 -15.72 -13.58
CA THR A 222 -7.87 -15.92 -12.12
C THR A 222 -7.27 -14.76 -11.34
N GLN A 223 -7.99 -14.29 -10.32
CA GLN A 223 -7.65 -13.10 -9.54
C GLN A 223 -8.10 -13.23 -8.08
N GLY A 224 -7.72 -12.24 -7.24
CA GLY A 224 -8.24 -12.09 -5.88
C GLY A 224 -7.52 -12.91 -4.82
N GLY A 225 -6.54 -13.72 -5.21
CA GLY A 225 -5.65 -14.37 -4.25
C GLY A 225 -4.70 -13.35 -3.62
N ALA A 226 -4.51 -13.44 -2.31
CA ALA A 226 -3.58 -12.60 -1.58
C ALA A 226 -2.88 -13.39 -0.47
N ASP A 227 -1.62 -13.07 -0.24
CA ASP A 227 -0.83 -13.67 0.84
C ASP A 227 -1.27 -13.09 2.19
N VAL A 228 -0.73 -13.59 3.30
CA VAL A 228 -1.00 -13.04 4.64
C VAL A 228 -0.66 -11.55 4.67
N GLU A 229 -1.53 -10.75 5.25
CA GLU A 229 -1.39 -9.29 5.32
C GLU A 229 -0.07 -8.88 5.99
N ASN A 230 0.70 -8.02 5.35
CA ASN A 230 1.91 -7.45 5.91
C ASN A 230 1.61 -6.24 6.83
N ASP A 231 2.61 -5.81 7.60
CA ASP A 231 2.47 -4.72 8.57
C ASP A 231 2.07 -3.40 7.90
N GLU A 232 2.53 -3.14 6.67
CA GLU A 232 2.23 -1.89 5.96
C GLU A 232 0.77 -1.81 5.55
N SER A 233 0.21 -2.92 5.06
CA SER A 233 -1.21 -3.02 4.72
C SER A 233 -2.08 -2.88 5.97
N LEU A 234 -1.75 -3.58 7.06
CA LEU A 234 -2.47 -3.49 8.33
C LEU A 234 -2.41 -2.07 8.90
N ARG A 235 -1.25 -1.40 8.84
CA ARG A 235 -1.07 -0.01 9.28
C ARG A 235 -1.94 0.94 8.46
N THR A 236 -2.03 0.74 7.16
CA THR A 236 -2.90 1.51 6.27
C THR A 236 -4.37 1.32 6.64
N ARG A 237 -4.80 0.10 6.96
CA ARG A 237 -6.16 -0.18 7.43
C ARG A 237 -6.47 0.49 8.76
N ILE A 238 -5.55 0.47 9.72
CA ILE A 238 -5.68 1.18 11.00
C ILE A 238 -5.89 2.68 10.77
N PHE A 239 -5.13 3.28 9.85
CA PHE A 239 -5.27 4.69 9.49
C PHE A 239 -6.66 5.02 8.93
N TYR A 240 -7.21 4.15 8.09
CA TYR A 240 -8.52 4.36 7.47
C TYR A 240 -9.69 3.85 8.32
N ALA A 241 -9.47 3.05 9.33
CA ALA A 241 -10.53 2.47 10.16
C ALA A 241 -11.54 3.50 10.72
N PRO A 242 -11.13 4.68 11.24
CA PRO A 242 -12.08 5.69 11.70
C PRO A 242 -13.09 6.13 10.64
N LYS A 243 -12.72 6.08 9.36
CA LYS A 243 -13.57 6.48 8.24
C LYS A 243 -14.70 5.48 7.95
N GLY A 244 -14.49 4.20 8.31
CA GLY A 244 -15.46 3.13 8.13
C GLY A 244 -16.67 3.21 9.06
N TYR A 245 -16.59 3.96 10.16
CA TYR A 245 -17.71 4.12 11.10
C TYR A 245 -18.81 5.06 10.62
N SER A 246 -18.59 5.84 9.58
CA SER A 246 -19.61 6.72 9.04
C SER A 246 -20.64 5.92 8.21
N VAL A 247 -21.88 5.92 8.66
CA VAL A 247 -23.03 5.32 7.95
C VAL A 247 -23.71 6.29 6.98
N ALA A 248 -23.18 7.52 6.85
CA ALA A 248 -23.75 8.54 5.95
C ALA A 248 -23.22 8.47 4.52
N GLY A 249 -22.40 7.47 4.19
CA GLY A 249 -21.88 7.23 2.84
C GLY A 249 -20.87 8.26 2.31
N PRO A 250 -19.95 8.85 3.15
CA PRO A 250 -18.93 9.71 2.61
C PRO A 250 -17.96 8.91 1.72
N LYS A 251 -17.30 9.58 0.78
CA LYS A 251 -16.34 8.99 -0.15
C LYS A 251 -15.34 8.05 0.57
N ASP A 252 -14.80 8.49 1.69
CA ASP A 252 -13.80 7.77 2.46
C ASP A 252 -14.32 6.45 3.08
N SER A 253 -15.63 6.37 3.40
CA SER A 253 -16.24 5.13 3.88
C SER A 253 -16.33 4.09 2.77
N TYR A 254 -16.69 4.49 1.55
CA TYR A 254 -16.67 3.60 0.40
C TYR A 254 -15.26 3.12 0.07
N GLU A 255 -14.26 4.01 0.10
CA GLU A 255 -12.85 3.62 -0.08
C GLU A 255 -12.42 2.60 0.98
N PHE A 256 -12.82 2.80 2.24
CA PHE A 256 -12.54 1.86 3.32
C PHE A 256 -13.22 0.50 3.06
N TRP A 257 -14.52 0.45 2.75
CA TRP A 257 -15.24 -0.80 2.54
C TRP A 257 -14.73 -1.58 1.33
N VAL A 258 -14.39 -0.90 0.24
CA VAL A 258 -13.79 -1.55 -0.94
C VAL A 258 -12.43 -2.17 -0.60
N ARG A 259 -11.59 -1.48 0.16
CA ARG A 259 -10.31 -2.03 0.64
C ARG A 259 -10.52 -3.13 1.69
N GLU A 260 -11.61 -3.07 2.46
CA GLU A 260 -11.94 -4.08 3.44
C GLU A 260 -12.43 -5.39 2.80
N PHE A 261 -12.97 -5.33 1.58
CA PHE A 261 -13.40 -6.51 0.82
C PHE A 261 -12.23 -7.47 0.53
N SER A 262 -11.08 -6.96 0.11
CA SER A 262 -9.94 -7.83 -0.24
C SER A 262 -8.61 -7.09 -0.16
N GLN A 263 -7.55 -7.79 0.27
CA GLN A 263 -6.17 -7.31 0.20
C GLN A 263 -5.66 -7.11 -1.23
N ALA A 264 -6.25 -7.80 -2.20
CA ALA A 264 -5.89 -7.65 -3.60
C ALA A 264 -6.25 -6.25 -4.15
N VAL A 265 -7.10 -5.48 -3.47
CA VAL A 265 -7.46 -4.12 -3.88
C VAL A 265 -6.32 -3.14 -3.57
N GLU A 266 -5.74 -2.56 -4.62
CA GLU A 266 -4.68 -1.56 -4.50
C GLU A 266 -5.19 -0.13 -4.72
N GLY A 267 -5.81 0.13 -5.85
CA GLY A 267 -6.38 1.44 -6.20
C GLY A 267 -7.89 1.48 -6.05
N VAL A 268 -8.41 2.56 -5.46
CA VAL A 268 -9.87 2.80 -5.37
C VAL A 268 -10.14 4.25 -5.75
N GLY A 269 -11.04 4.44 -6.72
CA GLY A 269 -11.58 5.73 -7.09
C GLY A 269 -13.08 5.76 -6.77
N VAL A 270 -13.52 6.74 -5.99
CA VAL A 270 -14.93 6.94 -5.66
C VAL A 270 -15.35 8.33 -6.11
N THR A 271 -16.40 8.42 -6.91
CA THR A 271 -16.97 9.68 -7.38
C THR A 271 -18.50 9.68 -7.20
N SER A 272 -19.10 10.86 -7.15
CA SER A 272 -20.54 11.01 -7.10
C SER A 272 -20.97 11.89 -8.29
N PRO A 273 -21.40 11.28 -9.40
CA PRO A 273 -21.78 12.04 -10.61
C PRO A 273 -23.08 12.83 -10.42
N SER A 274 -23.96 12.41 -9.53
CA SER A 274 -25.17 13.13 -9.12
C SER A 274 -25.63 12.67 -7.74
N ALA A 275 -26.54 13.43 -7.13
CA ALA A 275 -27.09 13.09 -5.80
C ALA A 275 -27.66 11.65 -5.78
N GLY A 276 -27.29 10.88 -4.76
CA GLY A 276 -27.70 9.49 -4.58
C GLY A 276 -27.01 8.49 -5.51
N LYS A 277 -26.07 8.91 -6.38
CA LYS A 277 -25.31 8.00 -7.22
C LYS A 277 -23.85 7.99 -6.81
N VAL A 278 -23.33 6.79 -6.57
CA VAL A 278 -21.94 6.56 -6.22
C VAL A 278 -21.31 5.66 -7.28
N ASP A 279 -20.25 6.17 -7.88
CA ASP A 279 -19.49 5.49 -8.92
C ASP A 279 -18.13 5.08 -8.38
N ILE A 280 -17.84 3.78 -8.39
CA ILE A 280 -16.65 3.17 -7.80
C ILE A 280 -15.87 2.46 -8.90
N CYS A 281 -14.60 2.81 -9.04
CA CYS A 281 -13.67 2.05 -9.85
C CYS A 281 -12.49 1.58 -9.00
N LEU A 282 -11.90 0.41 -9.32
CA LEU A 282 -10.84 -0.18 -8.55
C LEU A 282 -9.81 -0.89 -9.42
N THR A 283 -8.59 -1.01 -8.88
CA THR A 283 -7.54 -1.88 -9.42
C THR A 283 -7.07 -2.85 -8.36
N LEU A 284 -6.58 -3.99 -8.81
CA LEU A 284 -5.94 -4.99 -7.97
C LEU A 284 -4.42 -4.76 -7.91
N THR A 285 -3.74 -5.54 -7.08
CA THR A 285 -2.29 -5.48 -6.87
C THR A 285 -1.51 -5.41 -8.19
N GLY A 286 -0.56 -4.48 -8.28
CA GLY A 286 0.18 -4.17 -9.51
C GLY A 286 -0.65 -3.40 -10.55
N GLY A 287 -1.75 -2.77 -10.15
CA GLY A 287 -2.65 -2.04 -11.04
C GLY A 287 -3.44 -2.96 -11.98
N GLU A 288 -3.59 -4.24 -11.65
CA GLU A 288 -4.35 -5.19 -12.44
C GLU A 288 -5.83 -4.80 -12.51
N ILE A 289 -6.44 -4.97 -13.68
CA ILE A 289 -7.85 -4.66 -13.92
C ILE A 289 -8.70 -5.83 -13.41
N PRO A 290 -9.72 -5.58 -12.56
CA PRO A 290 -10.59 -6.64 -12.06
C PRO A 290 -11.48 -7.19 -13.18
N GLU A 291 -11.69 -8.50 -13.18
CA GLU A 291 -12.63 -9.20 -14.07
C GLU A 291 -14.09 -9.03 -13.59
N GLY A 292 -15.03 -9.33 -14.46
CA GLY A 292 -16.44 -9.12 -14.17
C GLY A 292 -16.94 -9.86 -12.93
N SER A 293 -16.51 -11.10 -12.73
CA SER A 293 -16.87 -11.91 -11.56
C SER A 293 -16.38 -11.29 -10.24
N TYR A 294 -15.22 -10.65 -10.26
CA TYR A 294 -14.68 -9.96 -9.07
C TYR A 294 -15.52 -8.73 -8.72
N ILE A 295 -15.94 -7.97 -9.74
CA ILE A 295 -16.80 -6.78 -9.58
C ILE A 295 -18.17 -7.16 -9.00
N GLU A 296 -18.79 -8.24 -9.48
CA GLU A 296 -20.07 -8.71 -8.97
C GLU A 296 -20.00 -9.12 -7.49
N ARG A 297 -18.94 -9.82 -7.07
CA ARG A 297 -18.74 -10.18 -5.67
C ARG A 297 -18.51 -8.97 -4.77
N LEU A 298 -17.78 -7.96 -5.25
CA LEU A 298 -17.62 -6.69 -4.53
C LEU A 298 -18.98 -5.97 -4.40
N LYS A 299 -19.79 -5.99 -5.44
CA LYS A 299 -21.13 -5.38 -5.43
C LYS A 299 -22.03 -6.03 -4.37
N GLU A 300 -22.07 -7.35 -4.33
CA GLU A 300 -22.80 -8.09 -3.29
C GLU A 300 -22.33 -7.73 -1.89
N TYR A 301 -21.00 -7.66 -1.69
CA TYR A 301 -20.42 -7.28 -0.40
C TYR A 301 -20.79 -5.86 0.05
N LEU A 302 -20.89 -4.91 -0.89
CA LEU A 302 -21.20 -3.52 -0.58
C LEU A 302 -22.73 -3.27 -0.42
N GLU A 303 -23.58 -4.17 -0.89
CA GLU A 303 -25.05 -3.99 -0.83
C GLU A 303 -25.54 -3.84 0.61
N ASP A 304 -24.99 -4.61 1.54
CA ASP A 304 -25.36 -4.56 2.97
C ASP A 304 -24.72 -3.38 3.72
N LYS A 305 -23.78 -2.66 3.11
CA LYS A 305 -23.01 -1.59 3.75
C LYS A 305 -23.40 -0.20 3.29
N ARG A 306 -23.94 -0.10 2.08
CA ARG A 306 -24.33 1.19 1.52
C ARG A 306 -25.52 1.82 2.23
N PRO A 307 -25.62 3.15 2.30
CA PRO A 307 -26.86 3.83 2.63
C PRO A 307 -28.00 3.42 1.68
N LEU A 308 -29.21 3.32 2.20
CA LEU A 308 -30.40 2.90 1.41
C LEU A 308 -30.70 3.82 0.21
N THR A 309 -30.24 5.08 0.29
CA THR A 309 -30.45 6.08 -0.75
C THR A 309 -29.46 6.05 -1.88
N ASP A 310 -28.37 5.31 -1.72
CA ASP A 310 -27.26 5.33 -2.66
C ASP A 310 -27.40 4.24 -3.72
N GLU A 311 -27.35 4.63 -4.98
CA GLU A 311 -27.27 3.73 -6.13
C GLU A 311 -25.79 3.51 -6.49
N LEU A 312 -25.29 2.27 -6.34
CA LEU A 312 -23.89 1.94 -6.61
C LEU A 312 -23.69 1.49 -8.05
N THR A 313 -22.74 2.12 -8.72
CA THR A 313 -22.15 1.63 -9.96
C THR A 313 -20.70 1.24 -9.67
N ILE A 314 -20.35 -0.01 -9.97
CA ILE A 314 -18.97 -0.52 -9.75
C ILE A 314 -18.46 -1.03 -11.09
N HIS A 315 -17.27 -0.58 -11.48
CA HIS A 315 -16.68 -0.94 -12.77
C HIS A 315 -15.15 -0.95 -12.73
N ALA A 316 -14.55 -1.58 -13.73
CA ALA A 316 -13.12 -1.48 -13.99
C ALA A 316 -12.75 -0.07 -14.47
N PRO A 317 -11.58 0.47 -14.15
CA PRO A 317 -11.13 1.76 -14.69
C PRO A 317 -10.93 1.67 -16.21
N LYS A 318 -11.19 2.79 -16.88
CA LYS A 318 -10.95 2.90 -18.32
C LYS A 318 -9.46 2.97 -18.58
N VAL A 319 -8.95 2.07 -19.41
CA VAL A 319 -7.53 2.00 -19.76
C VAL A 319 -7.18 3.03 -20.82
N VAL A 320 -6.24 3.93 -20.52
CA VAL A 320 -5.59 4.84 -21.45
C VAL A 320 -4.19 4.32 -21.75
N GLN A 321 -3.91 4.02 -23.00
CA GLN A 321 -2.62 3.47 -23.40
C GLN A 321 -1.59 4.56 -23.62
N PHE A 322 -0.33 4.30 -23.22
CA PHE A 322 0.81 5.16 -23.51
C PHE A 322 2.00 4.36 -24.04
N ASP A 323 2.85 5.05 -24.78
CA ASP A 323 4.14 4.53 -25.25
C ASP A 323 5.27 5.12 -24.39
N LEU A 324 6.33 4.35 -24.16
CA LEU A 324 7.57 4.81 -23.56
C LEU A 324 8.71 4.65 -24.58
N ASP A 325 9.39 5.73 -24.87
CA ASP A 325 10.53 5.78 -25.80
C ASP A 325 11.58 6.73 -25.24
N ILE A 326 12.68 6.18 -24.78
CA ILE A 326 13.75 6.91 -24.11
C ILE A 326 15.12 6.49 -24.64
N THR A 327 16.07 7.43 -24.56
CA THR A 327 17.49 7.17 -24.72
C THR A 327 18.23 7.76 -23.52
N TYR A 328 19.06 6.96 -22.84
CA TYR A 328 19.87 7.42 -21.72
C TYR A 328 21.36 7.27 -22.00
N TYR A 329 22.16 8.10 -21.34
CA TYR A 329 23.60 8.20 -21.51
C TYR A 329 24.29 8.07 -20.16
N ILE A 330 25.51 7.54 -20.14
CA ILE A 330 26.33 7.36 -18.94
C ILE A 330 27.56 8.26 -19.06
N ASN A 331 28.05 8.81 -17.95
CA ASN A 331 29.26 9.60 -17.98
C ASN A 331 30.47 8.70 -18.31
N ARG A 332 31.39 9.16 -19.16
CA ARG A 332 32.59 8.44 -19.52
C ARG A 332 33.51 8.17 -18.32
N SER A 333 33.48 9.04 -17.29
CA SER A 333 34.18 8.80 -16.04
C SER A 333 33.72 7.53 -15.31
N ASP A 334 32.48 7.10 -15.54
CA ASP A 334 31.86 5.93 -14.95
C ASP A 334 31.88 4.69 -15.84
N ALA A 335 32.73 4.67 -16.87
CA ALA A 335 32.84 3.56 -17.82
C ALA A 335 33.15 2.21 -17.15
N ASN A 336 33.85 2.21 -16.02
CA ASN A 336 34.13 1.01 -15.21
C ASN A 336 32.88 0.40 -14.56
N ARG A 337 31.79 1.17 -14.41
CA ARG A 337 30.51 0.75 -13.84
C ARG A 337 29.39 0.71 -14.88
N GLU A 338 29.71 0.78 -16.16
CA GLU A 338 28.73 0.87 -17.25
C GLU A 338 27.67 -0.24 -17.19
N ILE A 339 28.07 -1.49 -16.97
CA ILE A 339 27.16 -2.63 -16.91
C ILE A 339 26.19 -2.51 -15.72
N GLU A 340 26.70 -2.13 -14.56
CA GLU A 340 25.92 -1.93 -13.34
C GLU A 340 24.93 -0.78 -13.52
N THR A 341 25.39 0.33 -14.07
CA THR A 341 24.55 1.53 -14.30
C THR A 341 23.45 1.26 -15.34
N LYS A 342 23.73 0.48 -16.39
CA LYS A 342 22.70 0.04 -17.36
C LYS A 342 21.60 -0.76 -16.67
N ALA A 343 21.97 -1.76 -15.88
CA ALA A 343 21.00 -2.58 -15.14
C ALA A 343 20.17 -1.74 -14.17
N ALA A 344 20.81 -0.79 -13.46
CA ALA A 344 20.13 0.13 -12.55
C ALA A 344 19.17 1.08 -13.28
N ALA A 345 19.54 1.62 -14.43
CA ALA A 345 18.70 2.47 -15.26
C ALA A 345 17.47 1.71 -15.80
N GLU A 346 17.64 0.48 -16.28
CA GLU A 346 16.54 -0.37 -16.72
C GLU A 346 15.60 -0.71 -15.56
N ALA A 347 16.13 -1.03 -14.38
CA ALA A 347 15.34 -1.24 -13.16
C ALA A 347 14.56 0.01 -12.75
N ALA A 348 15.16 1.21 -12.86
CA ALA A 348 14.50 2.48 -12.60
C ALA A 348 13.32 2.75 -13.56
N VAL A 349 13.46 2.36 -14.83
CA VAL A 349 12.35 2.43 -15.81
C VAL A 349 11.22 1.47 -15.42
N GLN A 350 11.54 0.22 -15.01
CA GLN A 350 10.50 -0.70 -14.53
C GLN A 350 9.81 -0.17 -13.27
N GLN A 351 10.55 0.45 -12.37
CA GLN A 351 9.98 1.11 -11.19
C GLN A 351 9.03 2.26 -11.57
N TYR A 352 9.40 3.07 -12.56
CA TYR A 352 8.50 4.10 -13.09
C TYR A 352 7.22 3.51 -13.68
N LEU A 353 7.33 2.47 -14.51
CA LEU A 353 6.18 1.82 -15.14
C LEU A 353 5.23 1.24 -14.09
N ALA A 354 5.76 0.51 -13.11
CA ALA A 354 4.97 -0.03 -12.00
C ALA A 354 4.27 1.10 -11.23
N TRP A 355 5.00 2.18 -10.91
CA TRP A 355 4.43 3.34 -10.24
C TRP A 355 3.33 4.01 -11.05
N GLN A 356 3.53 4.23 -12.36
CA GLN A 356 2.57 4.92 -13.23
C GLN A 356 1.30 4.10 -13.44
N GLU A 357 1.43 2.79 -13.55
CA GLU A 357 0.34 1.86 -13.86
C GLU A 357 -0.47 1.39 -12.64
N SER A 358 -0.05 1.72 -11.41
CA SER A 358 -0.69 1.23 -10.19
C SER A 358 -1.87 2.06 -9.70
N THR A 359 -1.97 3.34 -10.08
CA THR A 359 -2.93 4.27 -9.46
C THR A 359 -3.90 4.86 -10.47
N ILE A 360 -5.20 4.74 -10.16
CA ILE A 360 -6.29 5.35 -10.93
C ILE A 360 -6.20 6.88 -10.83
N GLY A 361 -6.47 7.59 -11.94
CA GLY A 361 -6.48 9.04 -11.99
C GLY A 361 -5.10 9.71 -11.86
N ARG A 362 -4.01 8.93 -11.96
CA ARG A 362 -2.65 9.49 -11.93
C ARG A 362 -2.27 10.02 -13.29
N ASP A 363 -1.96 11.31 -13.35
CA ASP A 363 -1.43 11.94 -14.56
C ASP A 363 -0.13 11.29 -15.01
N LEU A 364 0.08 11.26 -16.34
CA LEU A 364 1.32 10.77 -16.91
C LEU A 364 2.43 11.80 -16.66
N ASN A 365 3.42 11.41 -15.87
CA ASN A 365 4.47 12.30 -15.39
C ASN A 365 5.86 11.88 -15.88
N PRO A 366 6.35 12.46 -17.00
CA PRO A 366 7.70 12.19 -17.51
C PRO A 366 8.83 12.63 -16.56
N ASP A 367 8.63 13.69 -15.76
CA ASP A 367 9.67 14.21 -14.86
C ASP A 367 10.03 13.18 -13.77
N LYS A 368 9.06 12.35 -13.34
CA LYS A 368 9.32 11.25 -12.42
C LYS A 368 10.22 10.18 -13.04
N LEU A 369 10.05 9.90 -14.35
CA LEU A 369 10.91 8.97 -15.10
C LEU A 369 12.34 9.51 -15.16
N VAL A 370 12.49 10.79 -15.51
CA VAL A 370 13.80 11.48 -15.56
C VAL A 370 14.50 11.38 -14.20
N ALA A 371 13.80 11.73 -13.13
CA ALA A 371 14.35 11.70 -11.77
C ALA A 371 14.83 10.29 -11.35
N LEU A 372 14.08 9.24 -11.69
CA LEU A 372 14.44 7.87 -11.36
C LEU A 372 15.66 7.38 -12.16
N VAL A 373 15.73 7.66 -13.46
CA VAL A 373 16.82 7.19 -14.32
C VAL A 373 18.13 7.93 -14.01
N ILE A 374 18.07 9.25 -13.76
CA ILE A 374 19.24 10.03 -13.31
C ILE A 374 19.69 9.56 -11.92
N GLY A 375 18.75 9.32 -11.01
CA GLY A 375 19.04 8.78 -9.67
C GLY A 375 19.69 7.39 -9.70
N ALA A 376 19.49 6.62 -10.77
CA ALA A 376 20.12 5.33 -10.99
C ALA A 376 21.56 5.42 -11.56
N GLY A 377 22.09 6.65 -11.80
CA GLY A 377 23.46 6.87 -12.26
C GLY A 377 23.58 7.25 -13.74
N ALA A 378 22.49 7.44 -14.47
CA ALA A 378 22.56 7.99 -15.81
C ALA A 378 22.95 9.47 -15.75
N LYS A 379 23.83 9.91 -16.66
CA LYS A 379 24.23 11.30 -16.79
C LYS A 379 23.06 12.16 -17.27
N ARG A 380 22.37 11.70 -18.29
CA ARG A 380 21.17 12.35 -18.85
C ARG A 380 20.24 11.34 -19.52
N ILE A 381 19.02 11.76 -19.75
CA ILE A 381 18.00 11.00 -20.44
C ILE A 381 17.28 11.91 -21.45
N GLU A 382 17.01 11.37 -22.62
CA GLU A 382 16.13 11.96 -23.64
C GLU A 382 14.81 11.20 -23.64
N VAL A 383 13.72 11.87 -23.32
CA VAL A 383 12.38 11.30 -23.31
C VAL A 383 11.63 11.76 -24.57
N THR A 384 11.52 10.85 -25.54
CA THR A 384 10.70 11.11 -26.74
C THR A 384 9.22 10.91 -26.42
N LYS A 385 8.92 9.90 -25.65
CA LYS A 385 7.60 9.58 -25.07
C LYS A 385 7.80 9.02 -23.65
N PRO A 386 6.84 9.24 -22.74
CA PRO A 386 5.59 9.97 -22.88
C PRO A 386 5.76 11.49 -22.76
N GLN A 387 4.73 12.21 -23.22
CA GLN A 387 4.52 13.61 -22.82
C GLN A 387 3.56 13.67 -21.63
N LYS A 388 3.60 14.78 -20.87
CA LYS A 388 2.66 14.98 -19.76
C LYS A 388 1.22 14.94 -20.27
N GLN A 389 0.39 14.12 -19.64
CA GLN A 389 -1.03 13.98 -19.98
C GLN A 389 -1.86 13.85 -18.70
N ILE A 390 -2.95 14.61 -18.63
CA ILE A 390 -3.91 14.56 -17.53
C ILE A 390 -4.99 13.53 -17.86
N ILE A 391 -5.45 12.77 -16.87
CA ILE A 391 -6.57 11.83 -17.01
C ILE A 391 -7.64 12.03 -15.95
N SER A 392 -8.82 11.46 -16.21
CA SER A 392 -9.95 11.51 -15.29
C SER A 392 -9.79 10.53 -14.11
N ALA A 393 -10.51 10.79 -13.01
CA ALA A 393 -10.46 9.97 -11.80
C ALA A 393 -10.89 8.50 -11.99
N GLY A 394 -11.57 8.15 -13.08
CA GLY A 394 -11.98 6.77 -13.44
C GLY A 394 -11.09 6.12 -14.50
N GLU A 395 -9.95 6.73 -14.85
CA GLU A 395 -9.04 6.23 -15.89
C GLU A 395 -7.70 5.80 -15.29
N ILE A 396 -7.01 4.88 -15.96
CA ILE A 396 -5.67 4.42 -15.59
C ILE A 396 -4.79 4.30 -16.82
N PHE A 397 -3.53 4.71 -16.69
CA PHE A 397 -2.55 4.49 -17.75
C PHE A 397 -2.01 3.06 -17.75
N LYS A 398 -1.89 2.47 -18.93
CA LYS A 398 -1.19 1.20 -19.16
C LYS A 398 -0.27 1.34 -20.36
N ARG A 399 0.94 0.80 -20.23
CA ARG A 399 1.92 0.78 -21.34
C ARG A 399 1.40 -0.04 -22.51
N ARG A 400 1.70 0.45 -23.70
CA ARG A 400 1.49 -0.29 -24.96
C ARG A 400 2.85 -0.78 -25.52
N ASN A 401 3.77 0.16 -25.76
CA ASN A 401 5.12 -0.14 -26.25
C ASN A 401 6.16 0.49 -25.32
N VAL A 402 7.25 -0.23 -25.08
CA VAL A 402 8.39 0.24 -24.27
C VAL A 402 9.66 0.08 -25.10
N GLN A 403 10.34 1.19 -25.36
CA GLN A 403 11.63 1.24 -26.04
C GLN A 403 12.63 1.95 -25.14
N ILE A 404 13.66 1.24 -24.73
CA ILE A 404 14.75 1.76 -23.90
C ILE A 404 16.01 1.61 -24.71
N ARG A 405 16.73 2.72 -24.96
CA ARG A 405 17.98 2.70 -25.71
C ARG A 405 19.10 3.24 -24.84
N TYR A 406 20.22 2.58 -24.94
CA TYR A 406 21.47 3.10 -24.41
C TYR A 406 22.18 3.91 -25.49
N GLY A 407 22.40 5.21 -25.25
CA GLY A 407 23.01 6.16 -26.21
C GLY A 407 24.54 6.18 -26.19
N GLY A 408 25.15 5.49 -25.22
CA GLY A 408 26.62 5.45 -25.10
C GLY A 408 27.19 6.25 -23.94
N LEU A 409 28.53 6.32 -23.91
CA LEU A 409 29.28 7.14 -22.96
C LEU A 409 29.42 8.56 -23.49
N GLU A 410 29.18 9.56 -22.65
CA GLU A 410 29.36 10.97 -22.96
C GLU A 410 30.41 11.61 -22.04
N ASP A 411 31.19 12.52 -22.58
CA ASP A 411 32.08 13.40 -21.82
C ASP A 411 31.28 14.52 -21.15
N ASP A 412 31.79 15.09 -20.06
CA ASP A 412 31.15 16.23 -19.36
C ASP A 412 31.13 17.49 -20.21
#